data_7bda69fa772cfe81fcb79983b1e62c34
#
_entry.id   7bda69fa772cfe81fcb79983b1e62c34
#
_cell.length_a   1.000
_cell.length_b   1.000
_cell.length_c   1.000
_cell.angle_alpha   90.00
_cell.angle_beta   90.00
_cell.angle_gamma   90.00
#
_symmetry.space_group_name_H-M   'P 1'
#
loop_
_entity.id
_entity.type
_entity.pdbx_description
1 polymer ?
#
loop_
_entity_poly.entity_id
_entity_poly.type
_entity_poly.pdbx_seq_one_letter_code
_entity_poly.pdbx_strand_id
1 'polypeptide(L)'
;MLSKKNIAGWPLFCCVLAGLALSFTPIVIARLRTGMWTLVQPEIEYYLQIAGQAYYNHLSYISDPSVPDGIIFYPWLPFGPAVALAKALGLSLFSVGPIWMLFGGVGTSAGLYFVFWRFLGRPWIAAGLAIFCLSSLRFSALVPLNYQFDAIMRGLLIHPYGKVDLSPIPIWEWRRVVDPAFDLPFLFVQIVVISIARERQKGISVLLSGLLFGLMFYIYFYMWTLVTVALSLAMLLDSTRRKIYAQTLLIGIALGAPEVVHLFRLRAVASTEALTRFAAFSAAGSEYLPGLPWLSIIAIGLMGLWIWSTATFELTYLWSLAAAGIVLGCSPLLTGAFLHAYHWTWLMLPVRMILALIVIAMIARERVRWVPAFNWALPSLLAIYLIGGIYLTAITLTRTEDGAAKIENYARYRSQRLVPGVSPLAPDSVIAGDDRFSELATIGENQRALSGVFLNASMSVDDSMWRSRFSLNAFLSGTTDRKEFERAASLELETGLWNAPKITPELLAPFMSTYDEVVRYPSKFIKAFAVRYVALPIDRPPPLYLRSGWTLLQPGPYWQLWERKD
;
A
#
# COMPACT_ATOMS: atom_id res chain seq x y z
N MET A 1 -32.05 -17.56 4.70
CA MET A 1 -32.09 -18.70 3.74
C MET A 1 -31.78 -18.18 2.33
N LEU A 2 -30.56 -18.41 1.83
CA LEU A 2 -30.25 -18.17 0.42
C LEU A 2 -30.94 -19.28 -0.36
N SER A 3 -32.13 -19.00 -0.88
CA SER A 3 -32.82 -19.89 -1.79
C SER A 3 -31.91 -20.14 -3.00
N LYS A 4 -31.62 -21.40 -3.32
CA LYS A 4 -30.80 -21.82 -4.49
C LYS A 4 -31.28 -21.27 -5.84
N LYS A 5 -32.43 -20.61 -5.89
CA LYS A 5 -33.09 -20.16 -7.13
C LYS A 5 -32.64 -18.80 -7.68
N ASN A 6 -31.81 -18.01 -6.97
CA ASN A 6 -31.44 -16.65 -7.41
C ASN A 6 -29.95 -16.30 -7.19
N ILE A 7 -29.03 -17.23 -7.39
CA ILE A 7 -27.66 -16.85 -7.73
C ILE A 7 -27.74 -16.33 -9.16
N ALA A 8 -28.14 -15.09 -9.31
CA ALA A 8 -28.08 -14.39 -10.58
C ALA A 8 -26.58 -14.17 -10.90
N GLY A 9 -25.97 -15.10 -11.62
CA GLY A 9 -24.56 -15.02 -11.99
C GLY A 9 -24.21 -13.75 -12.76
N TRP A 10 -25.19 -13.18 -13.47
CA TRP A 10 -25.01 -11.94 -14.23
C TRP A 10 -24.66 -10.70 -13.38
N PRO A 11 -25.32 -10.37 -12.26
CA PRO A 11 -24.92 -9.21 -11.45
C PRO A 11 -23.51 -9.35 -10.88
N LEU A 12 -23.12 -10.53 -10.41
CA LEU A 12 -21.76 -10.80 -9.96
C LEU A 12 -20.76 -10.67 -11.13
N PHE A 13 -21.10 -11.25 -12.29
CA PHE A 13 -20.27 -11.16 -13.49
C PHE A 13 -20.03 -9.70 -13.92
N CYS A 14 -21.07 -8.87 -13.97
CA CYS A 14 -20.95 -7.44 -14.28
C CYS A 14 -20.04 -6.72 -13.27
N CYS A 15 -20.18 -7.04 -11.99
CA CYS A 15 -19.37 -6.45 -10.94
C CYS A 15 -17.88 -6.83 -11.07
N VAL A 16 -17.59 -8.12 -11.29
CA VAL A 16 -16.23 -8.63 -11.53
C VAL A 16 -15.63 -8.04 -12.80
N LEU A 17 -16.41 -7.93 -13.87
CA LEU A 17 -15.96 -7.32 -15.13
C LEU A 17 -15.60 -5.84 -14.93
N ALA A 18 -16.38 -5.09 -14.14
CA ALA A 18 -16.04 -3.72 -13.79
C ALA A 18 -14.72 -3.62 -12.99
N GLY A 19 -14.54 -4.49 -12.00
CA GLY A 19 -13.28 -4.59 -11.24
C GLY A 19 -12.09 -4.92 -12.11
N LEU A 20 -12.24 -5.87 -13.03
CA LEU A 20 -11.23 -6.22 -14.03
C LEU A 20 -10.91 -5.05 -14.95
N ALA A 21 -11.92 -4.39 -15.53
CA ALA A 21 -11.72 -3.25 -16.43
C ALA A 21 -10.94 -2.13 -15.75
N LEU A 22 -11.31 -1.80 -14.52
CA LEU A 22 -10.63 -0.80 -13.74
C LEU A 22 -9.17 -1.20 -13.39
N SER A 23 -8.91 -2.45 -13.09
CA SER A 23 -7.58 -2.96 -12.75
C SER A 23 -6.70 -3.16 -13.99
N PHE A 24 -7.28 -3.55 -15.10
CA PHE A 24 -6.55 -3.81 -16.33
C PHE A 24 -6.11 -2.53 -17.05
N THR A 25 -6.86 -1.43 -16.87
CA THR A 25 -6.55 -0.14 -17.51
C THR A 25 -5.10 0.33 -17.26
N PRO A 26 -4.60 0.43 -16.01
CA PRO A 26 -3.22 0.87 -15.78
C PRO A 26 -2.19 -0.11 -16.36
N ILE A 27 -2.48 -1.40 -16.36
CA ILE A 27 -1.59 -2.43 -16.92
C ILE A 27 -1.47 -2.28 -18.44
N VAL A 28 -2.59 -2.07 -19.14
CA VAL A 28 -2.60 -1.86 -20.58
C VAL A 28 -1.86 -0.59 -20.96
N ILE A 29 -2.10 0.51 -20.24
CA ILE A 29 -1.40 1.78 -20.47
C ILE A 29 0.11 1.60 -20.28
N ALA A 30 0.53 0.95 -19.19
CA ALA A 30 1.94 0.65 -18.96
C ALA A 30 2.52 -0.21 -20.09
N ARG A 31 1.81 -1.26 -20.53
CA ARG A 31 2.24 -2.13 -21.64
C ARG A 31 2.39 -1.36 -22.96
N LEU A 32 1.42 -0.52 -23.30
CA LEU A 32 1.46 0.26 -24.53
C LEU A 32 2.57 1.31 -24.54
N ARG A 33 2.87 1.90 -23.39
CA ARG A 33 3.86 2.97 -23.25
C ARG A 33 5.29 2.47 -23.04
N THR A 34 5.46 1.41 -22.26
CA THR A 34 6.78 0.88 -21.88
C THR A 34 7.17 -0.37 -22.66
N GLY A 35 6.20 -1.04 -23.30
CA GLY A 35 6.39 -2.37 -23.91
C GLY A 35 6.55 -3.50 -22.88
N MET A 36 6.33 -3.26 -21.59
CA MET A 36 6.48 -4.23 -20.50
C MET A 36 5.12 -4.54 -19.85
N TRP A 37 4.92 -5.80 -19.45
CA TRP A 37 3.84 -6.15 -18.53
C TRP A 37 4.25 -5.74 -17.12
N THR A 38 3.90 -4.54 -16.74
CA THR A 38 4.22 -3.96 -15.43
C THR A 38 3.07 -3.10 -14.93
N LEU A 39 3.18 -2.66 -13.70
CA LEU A 39 2.31 -1.67 -13.10
C LEU A 39 3.14 -0.43 -12.78
N VAL A 40 2.60 0.75 -13.06
CA VAL A 40 3.23 2.03 -12.75
C VAL A 40 2.40 2.68 -11.66
N GLN A 41 2.89 2.60 -10.43
CA GLN A 41 2.25 3.18 -9.24
C GLN A 41 3.31 3.67 -8.24
N PRO A 42 2.96 4.56 -7.31
CA PRO A 42 3.84 4.86 -6.19
C PRO A 42 4.24 3.58 -5.44
N GLU A 43 5.49 3.49 -5.01
CA GLU A 43 6.02 2.40 -4.17
C GLU A 43 6.01 0.99 -4.79
N ILE A 44 5.57 0.82 -6.04
CA ILE A 44 5.54 -0.51 -6.69
C ILE A 44 6.95 -1.12 -6.76
N GLU A 45 7.94 -0.29 -7.02
CA GLU A 45 9.34 -0.70 -7.12
C GLU A 45 9.81 -1.35 -5.83
N TYR A 46 9.45 -0.78 -4.68
CA TYR A 46 9.79 -1.33 -3.37
C TYR A 46 9.16 -2.73 -3.14
N TYR A 47 7.87 -2.86 -3.41
CA TYR A 47 7.19 -4.16 -3.29
C TYR A 47 7.75 -5.20 -4.27
N LEU A 48 8.13 -4.80 -5.48
CA LEU A 48 8.77 -5.69 -6.44
C LEU A 48 10.18 -6.09 -6.01
N GLN A 49 10.93 -5.20 -5.36
CA GLN A 49 12.24 -5.54 -4.78
C GLN A 49 12.10 -6.59 -3.67
N ILE A 50 11.10 -6.46 -2.78
CA ILE A 50 10.78 -7.48 -1.77
C ILE A 50 10.42 -8.81 -2.44
N ALA A 51 9.52 -8.76 -3.44
CA ALA A 51 9.12 -9.93 -4.22
C ALA A 51 10.31 -10.56 -4.98
N GLY A 52 11.32 -9.76 -5.33
CA GLY A 52 12.53 -10.17 -6.01
C GLY A 52 13.30 -11.23 -5.23
N GLN A 53 13.34 -11.12 -3.91
CA GLN A 53 13.99 -12.12 -3.06
C GLN A 53 13.34 -13.51 -3.22
N ALA A 54 11.99 -13.57 -3.24
CA ALA A 54 11.27 -14.80 -3.51
C ALA A 54 11.36 -15.25 -4.98
N TYR A 55 11.48 -14.30 -5.90
CA TYR A 55 11.57 -14.60 -7.33
C TYR A 55 12.95 -15.18 -7.72
N TYR A 56 14.03 -14.56 -7.31
CA TYR A 56 15.39 -14.96 -7.71
C TYR A 56 15.98 -16.04 -6.82
N ASN A 57 15.68 -16.05 -5.52
CA ASN A 57 16.21 -16.98 -4.55
C ASN A 57 15.22 -18.13 -4.26
N HIS A 58 14.53 -18.12 -3.14
CA HIS A 58 13.59 -19.15 -2.73
C HIS A 58 12.19 -18.58 -2.50
N LEU A 59 11.16 -19.25 -3.02
CA LEU A 59 9.75 -18.81 -2.89
C LEU A 59 9.30 -18.56 -1.44
N SER A 60 9.87 -19.27 -0.48
CA SER A 60 9.56 -19.09 0.94
C SER A 60 10.33 -17.96 1.61
N TYR A 61 11.23 -17.30 0.88
CA TYR A 61 12.13 -16.31 1.44
C TYR A 61 11.77 -14.90 0.95
N ILE A 62 11.51 -14.02 1.89
CA ILE A 62 11.47 -12.59 1.66
C ILE A 62 12.39 -11.92 2.68
N SER A 63 13.15 -10.94 2.24
CA SER A 63 14.06 -10.19 3.10
C SER A 63 14.08 -8.73 2.68
N ASP A 64 14.73 -7.90 3.48
CA ASP A 64 15.00 -6.51 3.12
C ASP A 64 15.86 -6.47 1.86
N PRO A 65 15.40 -5.86 0.76
CA PRO A 65 16.17 -5.81 -0.48
C PRO A 65 17.45 -4.97 -0.36
N SER A 66 17.56 -4.16 0.69
CA SER A 66 18.71 -3.28 0.90
C SER A 66 19.88 -3.97 1.58
N VAL A 67 19.63 -5.05 2.32
CA VAL A 67 20.65 -5.74 3.14
C VAL A 67 20.52 -7.25 2.95
N PRO A 68 21.62 -7.98 2.67
CA PRO A 68 21.59 -9.44 2.65
C PRO A 68 21.06 -9.97 3.99
N ASP A 69 20.11 -10.91 3.92
CA ASP A 69 19.46 -11.52 5.08
C ASP A 69 18.81 -10.51 6.04
N GLY A 70 18.52 -9.31 5.53
CA GLY A 70 17.87 -8.25 6.28
C GLY A 70 16.44 -8.62 6.68
N ILE A 71 16.07 -8.16 7.87
CA ILE A 71 14.75 -8.43 8.43
C ILE A 71 13.73 -7.52 7.77
N ILE A 72 12.57 -8.09 7.42
CA ILE A 72 11.47 -7.35 6.81
C ILE A 72 10.21 -7.41 7.67
N PHE A 73 9.50 -6.28 7.72
CA PHE A 73 8.23 -6.15 8.43
C PHE A 73 7.05 -6.81 7.69
N TYR A 74 7.16 -6.94 6.36
CA TYR A 74 6.06 -7.45 5.55
C TYR A 74 5.90 -8.96 5.68
N PRO A 75 4.66 -9.48 5.84
CA PRO A 75 4.41 -10.91 5.84
C PRO A 75 4.58 -11.50 4.43
N TRP A 76 4.83 -12.81 4.37
CA TRP A 76 5.13 -13.53 3.12
C TRP A 76 3.94 -13.69 2.17
N LEU A 77 2.72 -13.79 2.69
CA LEU A 77 1.55 -14.22 1.92
C LEU A 77 1.19 -13.30 0.72
N PRO A 78 1.33 -11.99 0.79
CA PRO A 78 1.11 -11.14 -0.39
C PRO A 78 2.10 -11.40 -1.52
N PHE A 79 3.32 -11.83 -1.21
CA PHE A 79 4.42 -11.94 -2.18
C PHE A 79 4.53 -13.34 -2.79
N GLY A 80 4.61 -14.36 -1.97
CA GLY A 80 4.92 -15.73 -2.38
C GLY A 80 3.99 -16.28 -3.46
N PRO A 81 2.65 -16.26 -3.31
CA PRO A 81 1.73 -16.77 -4.31
C PRO A 81 1.80 -16.04 -5.65
N ALA A 82 1.94 -14.70 -5.63
CA ALA A 82 2.03 -13.91 -6.86
C ALA A 82 3.34 -14.20 -7.61
N VAL A 83 4.44 -14.31 -6.87
CA VAL A 83 5.74 -14.73 -7.42
C VAL A 83 5.68 -16.16 -7.97
N ALA A 84 5.08 -17.10 -7.23
CA ALA A 84 4.93 -18.48 -7.69
C ALA A 84 4.16 -18.55 -9.01
N LEU A 85 3.08 -17.78 -9.12
CA LEU A 85 2.28 -17.69 -10.35
C LEU A 85 3.09 -17.08 -11.49
N ALA A 86 3.82 -15.99 -11.25
CA ALA A 86 4.67 -15.36 -12.26
C ALA A 86 5.74 -16.34 -12.78
N LYS A 87 6.43 -17.07 -11.88
CA LYS A 87 7.41 -18.10 -12.25
C LYS A 87 6.78 -19.25 -13.02
N ALA A 88 5.64 -19.76 -12.58
CA ALA A 88 4.94 -20.86 -13.26
C ALA A 88 4.50 -20.49 -14.69
N LEU A 89 4.20 -19.22 -14.93
CA LEU A 89 3.82 -18.71 -16.25
C LEU A 89 5.02 -18.22 -17.08
N GLY A 90 6.26 -18.32 -16.59
CA GLY A 90 7.43 -17.80 -17.27
C GLY A 90 7.46 -16.28 -17.42
N LEU A 91 6.76 -15.56 -16.56
CA LEU A 91 6.69 -14.10 -16.57
C LEU A 91 7.83 -13.48 -15.77
N SER A 92 8.26 -12.27 -16.16
CA SER A 92 9.25 -11.50 -15.39
C SER A 92 8.71 -11.02 -14.05
N LEU A 93 9.60 -10.65 -13.13
CA LEU A 93 9.23 -10.07 -11.84
C LEU A 93 8.36 -8.80 -11.98
N PHE A 94 8.55 -8.00 -13.02
CA PHE A 94 7.70 -6.85 -13.31
C PHE A 94 6.21 -7.19 -13.43
N SER A 95 5.88 -8.42 -13.80
CA SER A 95 4.50 -8.90 -13.96
C SER A 95 3.79 -9.22 -12.63
N VAL A 96 4.51 -9.27 -11.53
CA VAL A 96 3.92 -9.52 -10.20
C VAL A 96 2.97 -8.38 -9.80
N GLY A 97 3.31 -7.13 -10.12
CA GLY A 97 2.42 -5.99 -9.92
C GLY A 97 1.06 -6.12 -10.61
N PRO A 98 1.01 -6.41 -11.91
CA PRO A 98 -0.20 -6.80 -12.63
C PRO A 98 -1.00 -7.94 -11.98
N ILE A 99 -0.34 -8.99 -11.50
CA ILE A 99 -1.01 -10.12 -10.82
C ILE A 99 -1.72 -9.64 -9.54
N TRP A 100 -1.04 -8.86 -8.70
CA TRP A 100 -1.66 -8.28 -7.50
C TRP A 100 -2.87 -7.41 -7.83
N MET A 101 -2.74 -6.56 -8.86
CA MET A 101 -3.80 -5.65 -9.27
C MET A 101 -5.03 -6.39 -9.77
N LEU A 102 -4.84 -7.43 -10.59
CA LEU A 102 -5.95 -8.24 -11.10
C LEU A 102 -6.63 -9.03 -9.97
N PHE A 103 -5.84 -9.62 -9.07
CA PHE A 103 -6.38 -10.28 -7.89
C PHE A 103 -7.20 -9.31 -7.04
N GLY A 104 -6.65 -8.13 -6.75
CA GLY A 104 -7.32 -7.07 -6.01
C GLY A 104 -8.62 -6.63 -6.68
N GLY A 105 -8.60 -6.42 -8.01
CA GLY A 105 -9.79 -6.01 -8.77
C GLY A 105 -10.92 -7.03 -8.74
N VAL A 106 -10.60 -8.29 -8.98
CA VAL A 106 -11.58 -9.39 -8.92
C VAL A 106 -12.08 -9.61 -7.49
N GLY A 107 -11.15 -9.73 -6.55
CA GLY A 107 -11.47 -10.03 -5.17
C GLY A 107 -12.26 -8.92 -4.48
N THR A 108 -11.85 -7.67 -4.68
CA THR A 108 -12.54 -6.49 -4.11
C THR A 108 -13.96 -6.35 -4.70
N SER A 109 -14.11 -6.49 -6.02
CA SER A 109 -15.42 -6.38 -6.66
C SER A 109 -16.38 -7.48 -6.25
N ALA A 110 -15.92 -8.73 -6.23
CA ALA A 110 -16.71 -9.86 -5.76
C ALA A 110 -17.05 -9.73 -4.26
N GLY A 111 -16.05 -9.35 -3.44
CA GLY A 111 -16.22 -9.14 -2.01
C GLY A 111 -17.28 -8.08 -1.70
N LEU A 112 -17.20 -6.91 -2.34
CA LEU A 112 -18.20 -5.84 -2.22
C LEU A 112 -19.60 -6.31 -2.63
N TYR A 113 -19.69 -7.02 -3.77
CA TYR A 113 -20.97 -7.59 -4.21
C TYR A 113 -21.57 -8.50 -3.15
N PHE A 114 -20.78 -9.44 -2.59
CA PHE A 114 -21.26 -10.37 -1.57
C PHE A 114 -21.64 -9.67 -0.26
N VAL A 115 -20.91 -8.62 0.15
CA VAL A 115 -21.27 -7.81 1.32
C VAL A 115 -22.62 -7.14 1.10
N PHE A 116 -22.81 -6.39 0.03
CA PHE A 116 -24.10 -5.73 -0.24
C PHE A 116 -25.23 -6.74 -0.43
N TRP A 117 -24.98 -7.81 -1.15
CA TRP A 117 -26.00 -8.84 -1.35
C TRP A 117 -26.41 -9.52 -0.02
N ARG A 118 -25.45 -9.74 0.84
CA ARG A 118 -25.68 -10.34 2.17
C ARG A 118 -26.66 -9.52 3.02
N PHE A 119 -26.53 -8.21 3.03
CA PHE A 119 -27.34 -7.33 3.86
C PHE A 119 -28.61 -6.84 3.17
N LEU A 120 -28.60 -6.66 1.85
CA LEU A 120 -29.74 -6.10 1.11
C LEU A 120 -30.65 -7.16 0.45
N GLY A 121 -30.13 -8.37 0.19
CA GLY A 121 -30.87 -9.47 -0.42
C GLY A 121 -31.25 -9.27 -1.90
N ARG A 122 -30.76 -8.20 -2.56
CA ARG A 122 -31.10 -7.83 -3.95
C ARG A 122 -29.86 -7.80 -4.82
N PRO A 123 -29.67 -8.81 -5.73
CA PRO A 123 -28.40 -8.98 -6.43
C PRO A 123 -28.04 -7.81 -7.35
N TRP A 124 -29.00 -7.20 -8.08
CA TRP A 124 -28.71 -6.05 -8.95
C TRP A 124 -28.39 -4.76 -8.17
N ILE A 125 -29.04 -4.54 -7.02
CA ILE A 125 -28.72 -3.41 -6.16
C ILE A 125 -27.30 -3.61 -5.56
N ALA A 126 -27.00 -4.83 -5.14
CA ALA A 126 -25.68 -5.18 -4.63
C ALA A 126 -24.58 -4.93 -5.67
N ALA A 127 -24.79 -5.36 -6.93
CA ALA A 127 -23.84 -5.11 -8.01
C ALA A 127 -23.70 -3.61 -8.31
N GLY A 128 -24.81 -2.88 -8.34
CA GLY A 128 -24.80 -1.44 -8.54
C GLY A 128 -24.03 -0.69 -7.47
N LEU A 129 -24.27 -0.98 -6.19
CA LEU A 129 -23.54 -0.38 -5.09
C LEU A 129 -22.07 -0.79 -5.06
N ALA A 130 -21.75 -2.04 -5.41
CA ALA A 130 -20.38 -2.48 -5.51
C ALA A 130 -19.60 -1.74 -6.61
N ILE A 131 -20.18 -1.59 -7.81
CA ILE A 131 -19.60 -0.82 -8.92
C ILE A 131 -19.47 0.66 -8.53
N PHE A 132 -20.47 1.21 -7.87
CA PHE A 132 -20.40 2.57 -7.33
C PHE A 132 -19.25 2.74 -6.35
N CYS A 133 -19.06 1.83 -5.40
CA CYS A 133 -17.93 1.85 -4.48
C CYS A 133 -16.59 1.78 -5.20
N LEU A 134 -16.44 0.82 -6.13
CA LEU A 134 -15.21 0.66 -6.93
C LEU A 134 -14.85 1.93 -7.70
N SER A 135 -15.85 2.61 -8.24
CA SER A 135 -15.69 3.84 -9.00
C SER A 135 -15.52 5.06 -8.11
N SER A 136 -16.27 5.13 -6.99
CA SER A 136 -16.31 6.27 -6.07
C SER A 136 -15.12 6.37 -5.14
N LEU A 137 -14.48 5.27 -4.79
CA LEU A 137 -13.17 5.28 -4.11
C LEU A 137 -12.12 6.01 -4.96
N ARG A 138 -12.49 6.40 -6.15
CA ARG A 138 -11.74 7.18 -7.12
C ARG A 138 -12.33 8.52 -7.48
N PHE A 139 -13.65 8.64 -7.45
CA PHE A 139 -14.33 9.90 -7.69
C PHE A 139 -14.37 10.68 -6.39
N SER A 140 -13.36 11.48 -6.23
CA SER A 140 -13.27 12.53 -5.23
C SER A 140 -14.43 13.54 -5.27
N ALA A 141 -15.49 13.31 -6.01
CA ALA A 141 -16.64 14.22 -6.02
C ALA A 141 -17.43 14.22 -4.70
N LEU A 142 -17.43 13.09 -3.95
CA LEU A 142 -17.96 13.05 -2.58
C LEU A 142 -16.87 13.16 -1.51
N VAL A 143 -15.64 12.79 -1.83
CA VAL A 143 -14.46 12.98 -0.98
C VAL A 143 -14.13 14.48 -0.80
N PRO A 144 -14.23 15.38 -1.79
CA PRO A 144 -14.02 16.81 -1.56
C PRO A 144 -15.00 17.41 -0.55
N LEU A 145 -16.25 16.98 -0.53
CA LEU A 145 -17.20 17.49 0.45
C LEU A 145 -16.84 17.04 1.87
N ASN A 146 -16.44 15.80 2.03
CA ASN A 146 -15.99 15.27 3.31
C ASN A 146 -14.63 15.87 3.70
N TYR A 147 -13.71 15.97 2.76
CA TYR A 147 -12.38 16.54 2.96
C TYR A 147 -12.43 18.06 3.14
N GLN A 148 -13.23 18.76 2.35
CA GLN A 148 -13.45 20.20 2.50
C GLN A 148 -14.16 20.52 3.81
N PHE A 149 -15.12 19.70 4.22
CA PHE A 149 -15.78 19.87 5.50
C PHE A 149 -14.84 19.55 6.67
N ASP A 150 -14.07 18.47 6.59
CA ASP A 150 -13.00 18.15 7.56
C ASP A 150 -11.93 19.25 7.59
N ALA A 151 -11.56 19.80 6.44
CA ALA A 151 -10.61 20.92 6.34
C ALA A 151 -11.19 22.22 6.91
N ILE A 152 -12.47 22.50 6.65
CA ILE A 152 -13.19 23.64 7.23
C ILE A 152 -13.32 23.47 8.75
N MET A 153 -13.68 22.28 9.21
CA MET A 153 -13.79 22.00 10.66
C MET A 153 -12.43 22.04 11.34
N ARG A 154 -11.37 21.58 10.69
CA ARG A 154 -9.98 21.72 11.19
C ARG A 154 -9.57 23.20 11.26
N GLY A 155 -9.82 23.96 10.20
CA GLY A 155 -9.51 25.39 10.17
C GLY A 155 -10.30 26.21 11.19
N LEU A 156 -11.57 25.88 11.43
CA LEU A 156 -12.44 26.59 12.36
C LEU A 156 -12.23 26.21 13.83
N LEU A 157 -11.90 24.94 14.11
CA LEU A 157 -11.89 24.42 15.49
C LEU A 157 -10.49 24.25 16.09
N ILE A 158 -9.43 24.08 15.27
CA ILE A 158 -8.16 23.53 15.77
C ILE A 158 -6.90 24.27 15.31
N HIS A 159 -6.86 24.88 14.13
CA HIS A 159 -5.65 25.56 13.66
C HIS A 159 -5.90 26.77 12.75
N PRO A 160 -5.61 27.98 13.21
CA PRO A 160 -5.60 29.16 12.34
C PRO A 160 -4.36 29.26 11.42
N TYR A 161 -3.37 28.36 11.52
CA TYR A 161 -2.05 28.50 10.86
C TYR A 161 -1.62 27.33 9.95
N GLY A 162 -2.43 26.28 9.78
CA GLY A 162 -2.08 25.17 8.90
C GLY A 162 -2.42 25.48 7.45
N LYS A 163 -1.44 25.46 6.54
CA LYS A 163 -1.72 25.32 5.11
C LYS A 163 -2.43 23.98 4.94
N VAL A 164 -3.74 24.04 4.65
CA VAL A 164 -4.48 22.85 4.26
C VAL A 164 -3.97 22.46 2.88
N ASP A 165 -3.16 21.42 2.79
CA ASP A 165 -2.80 20.83 1.53
C ASP A 165 -4.06 20.18 0.95
N LEU A 166 -4.64 20.86 -0.03
CA LEU A 166 -5.78 20.40 -0.82
C LEU A 166 -5.32 19.50 -1.96
N SER A 167 -4.06 19.05 -1.94
CA SER A 167 -3.61 18.08 -2.92
C SER A 167 -4.60 16.91 -2.90
N PRO A 168 -5.12 16.50 -4.06
CA PRO A 168 -6.10 15.43 -4.10
C PRO A 168 -5.45 14.19 -3.48
N ILE A 169 -6.12 13.62 -2.46
CA ILE A 169 -5.78 12.30 -1.93
C ILE A 169 -5.52 11.39 -3.12
N PRO A 170 -4.38 10.68 -3.14
CA PRO A 170 -4.05 9.86 -4.29
C PRO A 170 -5.25 8.99 -4.64
N ILE A 171 -5.76 9.18 -5.83
CA ILE A 171 -6.98 8.57 -6.41
C ILE A 171 -6.92 7.03 -6.41
N TRP A 172 -5.88 6.44 -5.80
CA TRP A 172 -5.40 5.08 -5.96
C TRP A 172 -5.58 4.18 -4.75
N GLU A 173 -6.17 4.63 -3.66
CA GLU A 173 -6.08 3.95 -2.37
C GLU A 173 -6.45 2.46 -2.42
N TRP A 174 -7.57 2.06 -3.03
CA TRP A 174 -7.92 0.65 -3.11
C TRP A 174 -7.13 -0.16 -4.16
N ARG A 175 -6.38 0.51 -5.04
CA ARG A 175 -5.56 -0.10 -6.08
C ARG A 175 -4.07 -0.05 -5.77
N ARG A 176 -3.69 0.58 -4.68
CA ARG A 176 -2.32 0.52 -4.22
C ARG A 176 -1.95 -0.94 -4.03
N VAL A 177 -0.91 -1.35 -4.71
CA VAL A 177 -0.48 -2.75 -4.77
C VAL A 177 -0.05 -3.21 -3.40
N VAL A 178 -0.35 -4.49 -3.11
CA VAL A 178 -0.22 -5.17 -1.84
C VAL A 178 -1.23 -4.64 -0.84
N ASP A 179 -1.23 -3.38 -0.50
CA ASP A 179 -2.11 -2.79 0.51
C ASP A 179 -2.71 -1.47 -0.03
N PRO A 180 -4.03 -1.34 -0.14
CA PRO A 180 -5.07 -2.30 0.28
C PRO A 180 -5.59 -3.25 -0.83
N ALA A 181 -5.02 -3.26 -2.05
CA ALA A 181 -5.57 -4.06 -3.15
C ALA A 181 -5.59 -5.57 -2.86
N PHE A 182 -4.56 -6.09 -2.17
CA PHE A 182 -4.52 -7.50 -1.77
C PHE A 182 -5.38 -7.77 -0.52
N ASP A 183 -5.51 -6.82 0.37
CA ASP A 183 -6.11 -6.98 1.70
C ASP A 183 -7.63 -6.91 1.68
N LEU A 184 -8.20 -5.96 0.92
CA LEU A 184 -9.64 -5.70 0.89
C LEU A 184 -10.48 -6.94 0.53
N PRO A 185 -10.09 -7.80 -0.41
CA PRO A 185 -10.80 -9.05 -0.67
C PRO A 185 -11.02 -9.90 0.59
N PHE A 186 -9.98 -10.08 1.40
CA PHE A 186 -10.05 -10.86 2.63
C PHE A 186 -10.93 -10.19 3.68
N LEU A 187 -10.85 -8.87 3.83
CA LEU A 187 -11.70 -8.12 4.74
C LEU A 187 -13.18 -8.24 4.38
N PHE A 188 -13.53 -8.14 3.10
CA PHE A 188 -14.93 -8.27 2.66
C PHE A 188 -15.45 -9.70 2.81
N VAL A 189 -14.63 -10.71 2.52
CA VAL A 189 -14.99 -12.10 2.78
C VAL A 189 -15.19 -12.34 4.29
N GLN A 190 -14.35 -11.74 5.14
CA GLN A 190 -14.51 -11.81 6.60
C GLN A 190 -15.85 -11.23 7.06
N ILE A 191 -16.27 -10.08 6.52
CA ILE A 191 -17.57 -9.47 6.85
C ILE A 191 -18.72 -10.44 6.50
N VAL A 192 -18.66 -11.07 5.34
CA VAL A 192 -19.69 -12.03 4.90
C VAL A 192 -19.69 -13.28 5.78
N VAL A 193 -18.53 -13.88 6.03
CA VAL A 193 -18.40 -15.13 6.77
C VAL A 193 -18.81 -14.96 8.23
N ILE A 194 -18.39 -13.87 8.90
CA ILE A 194 -18.82 -13.60 10.29
C ILE A 194 -20.33 -13.33 10.38
N SER A 195 -20.91 -12.65 9.39
CA SER A 195 -22.36 -12.43 9.31
C SER A 195 -23.12 -13.75 9.16
N ILE A 196 -22.61 -14.70 8.37
CA ILE A 196 -23.16 -16.05 8.23
C ILE A 196 -22.99 -16.85 9.53
N ALA A 197 -21.83 -16.77 10.18
CA ALA A 197 -21.56 -17.43 11.44
C ALA A 197 -22.53 -16.95 12.54
N ARG A 198 -22.77 -15.61 12.59
CA ARG A 198 -23.72 -14.99 13.51
C ARG A 198 -25.16 -15.48 13.29
N GLU A 199 -25.59 -15.63 12.06
CA GLU A 199 -26.95 -16.10 11.71
C GLU A 199 -27.12 -17.60 11.98
N ARG A 200 -26.22 -18.41 11.42
CA ARG A 200 -26.35 -19.88 11.43
C ARG A 200 -25.92 -20.53 12.73
N GLN A 201 -25.03 -19.92 13.48
CA GLN A 201 -24.44 -20.43 14.73
C GLN A 201 -23.80 -21.84 14.61
N LYS A 202 -23.42 -22.24 13.38
CA LYS A 202 -22.80 -23.53 13.12
C LYS A 202 -21.30 -23.46 13.38
N GLY A 203 -20.73 -24.45 14.06
CA GLY A 203 -19.31 -24.51 14.38
C GLY A 203 -18.39 -24.32 13.16
N ILE A 204 -18.77 -24.90 12.01
CA ILE A 204 -18.00 -24.74 10.77
C ILE A 204 -17.93 -23.29 10.28
N SER A 205 -19.01 -22.51 10.40
CA SER A 205 -19.00 -21.10 9.99
C SER A 205 -18.13 -20.24 10.93
N VAL A 206 -18.12 -20.57 12.21
CA VAL A 206 -17.26 -19.92 13.21
C VAL A 206 -15.80 -20.29 12.96
N LEU A 207 -15.52 -21.58 12.69
CA LEU A 207 -14.18 -22.04 12.33
C LEU A 207 -13.66 -21.31 11.09
N LEU A 208 -14.44 -21.25 10.00
CA LEU A 208 -14.05 -20.55 8.79
C LEU A 208 -13.78 -19.05 9.03
N SER A 209 -14.59 -18.41 9.89
CA SER A 209 -14.38 -17.02 10.29
C SER A 209 -13.06 -16.83 11.04
N GLY A 210 -12.75 -17.76 11.97
CA GLY A 210 -11.50 -17.75 12.72
C GLY A 210 -10.28 -18.06 11.86
N LEU A 211 -10.38 -19.03 10.94
CA LEU A 211 -9.32 -19.34 9.97
C LEU A 211 -9.00 -18.14 9.08
N LEU A 212 -10.03 -17.47 8.55
CA LEU A 212 -9.87 -16.30 7.70
C LEU A 212 -9.25 -15.13 8.48
N PHE A 213 -9.67 -14.92 9.73
CA PHE A 213 -9.05 -13.93 10.59
C PHE A 213 -7.60 -14.28 10.92
N GLY A 214 -7.27 -15.54 11.20
CA GLY A 214 -5.90 -15.99 11.42
C GLY A 214 -5.01 -15.80 10.19
N LEU A 215 -5.56 -15.99 8.99
CA LEU A 215 -4.85 -15.73 7.73
C LEU A 215 -4.44 -14.25 7.58
N MET A 216 -5.22 -13.32 8.09
CA MET A 216 -4.95 -11.89 8.00
C MET A 216 -3.66 -11.46 8.71
N PHE A 217 -3.19 -12.21 9.72
CA PHE A 217 -1.89 -11.97 10.35
C PHE A 217 -0.74 -12.10 9.35
N TYR A 218 -0.87 -13.01 8.38
CA TYR A 218 0.13 -13.25 7.33
C TYR A 218 -0.06 -12.38 6.09
N ILE A 219 -0.99 -11.45 6.11
CA ILE A 219 -1.27 -10.53 5.01
C ILE A 219 -0.80 -9.13 5.36
N TYR A 220 -1.33 -8.55 6.46
CA TYR A 220 -1.06 -7.17 6.78
C TYR A 220 -1.33 -6.81 8.25
N PHE A 221 -0.35 -6.15 8.87
CA PHE A 221 -0.42 -5.77 10.29
C PHE A 221 -1.67 -4.95 10.63
N TYR A 222 -1.96 -3.93 9.84
CA TYR A 222 -3.07 -3.02 10.14
C TYR A 222 -4.45 -3.67 9.96
N MET A 223 -4.55 -4.70 9.13
CA MET A 223 -5.81 -5.41 8.91
C MET A 223 -6.18 -6.31 10.09
N TRP A 224 -5.26 -7.16 10.57
CA TRP A 224 -5.59 -8.03 11.69
C TRP A 224 -5.80 -7.26 12.99
N THR A 225 -5.08 -6.14 13.22
CA THR A 225 -5.31 -5.26 14.37
C THR A 225 -6.69 -4.62 14.29
N LEU A 226 -7.11 -4.14 13.11
CA LEU A 226 -8.45 -3.60 12.87
C LEU A 226 -9.53 -4.63 13.19
N VAL A 227 -9.40 -5.86 12.67
CA VAL A 227 -10.35 -6.95 12.89
C VAL A 227 -10.37 -7.40 14.36
N THR A 228 -9.22 -7.41 15.05
CA THR A 228 -9.13 -7.71 16.49
C THR A 228 -9.99 -6.73 17.31
N VAL A 229 -9.80 -5.44 17.09
CA VAL A 229 -10.56 -4.40 17.80
C VAL A 229 -12.05 -4.49 17.44
N ALA A 230 -12.37 -4.71 16.16
CA ALA A 230 -13.75 -4.86 15.71
C ALA A 230 -14.47 -6.07 16.33
N LEU A 231 -13.82 -7.23 16.41
CA LEU A 231 -14.36 -8.42 17.07
C LEU A 231 -14.56 -8.19 18.58
N SER A 232 -13.63 -7.49 19.22
CA SER A 232 -13.73 -7.13 20.63
C SER A 232 -14.91 -6.19 20.89
N LEU A 233 -15.07 -5.15 20.06
CA LEU A 233 -16.22 -4.23 20.13
C LEU A 233 -17.54 -4.98 19.87
N ALA A 234 -17.61 -5.83 18.84
CA ALA A 234 -18.80 -6.61 18.53
C ALA A 234 -19.15 -7.57 19.69
N MET A 235 -18.16 -8.16 20.34
CA MET A 235 -18.33 -9.02 21.52
C MET A 235 -18.92 -8.25 22.71
N LEU A 236 -18.58 -6.99 22.88
CA LEU A 236 -19.12 -6.13 23.94
C LEU A 236 -20.55 -5.69 23.62
N LEU A 237 -20.84 -5.37 22.37
CA LEU A 237 -22.09 -4.74 21.94
C LEU A 237 -23.22 -5.73 21.62
N ASP A 238 -22.89 -6.92 21.11
CA ASP A 238 -23.85 -7.99 20.80
C ASP A 238 -23.73 -9.13 21.80
N SER A 239 -24.29 -8.93 22.98
CA SER A 239 -24.27 -9.93 24.07
C SER A 239 -24.87 -11.27 23.66
N THR A 240 -25.85 -11.28 22.74
CA THR A 240 -26.55 -12.51 22.31
C THR A 240 -25.65 -13.39 21.42
N ARG A 241 -24.64 -12.84 20.80
CA ARG A 241 -23.70 -13.51 19.88
C ARG A 241 -22.24 -13.46 20.34
N ARG A 242 -22.00 -12.99 21.56
CA ARG A 242 -20.66 -12.83 22.15
C ARG A 242 -19.76 -14.05 21.95
N LYS A 243 -20.31 -15.26 22.11
CA LYS A 243 -19.56 -16.52 21.96
C LYS A 243 -18.97 -16.70 20.56
N ILE A 244 -19.69 -16.27 19.51
CA ILE A 244 -19.24 -16.38 18.11
C ILE A 244 -18.02 -15.48 17.88
N TYR A 245 -18.09 -14.22 18.32
CA TYR A 245 -16.99 -13.27 18.20
C TYR A 245 -15.76 -13.72 19.01
N ALA A 246 -15.98 -14.19 20.26
CA ALA A 246 -14.92 -14.72 21.10
C ALA A 246 -14.23 -15.94 20.48
N GLN A 247 -14.99 -16.89 19.97
CA GLN A 247 -14.42 -18.07 19.30
C GLN A 247 -13.66 -17.71 18.03
N THR A 248 -14.21 -16.82 17.19
CA THR A 248 -13.52 -16.29 16.01
C THR A 248 -12.19 -15.63 16.39
N LEU A 249 -12.21 -14.80 17.44
CA LEU A 249 -11.01 -14.11 17.95
C LEU A 249 -9.96 -15.11 18.44
N LEU A 250 -10.36 -16.08 19.27
CA LEU A 250 -9.44 -17.09 19.83
C LEU A 250 -8.81 -17.97 18.75
N ILE A 251 -9.60 -18.47 17.80
CA ILE A 251 -9.09 -19.28 16.69
C ILE A 251 -8.10 -18.44 15.85
N GLY A 252 -8.46 -17.20 15.51
CA GLY A 252 -7.61 -16.34 14.72
C GLY A 252 -6.30 -15.98 15.41
N ILE A 253 -6.34 -15.63 16.70
CA ILE A 253 -5.13 -15.35 17.50
C ILE A 253 -4.24 -16.60 17.59
N ALA A 254 -4.83 -17.77 17.85
CA ALA A 254 -4.06 -19.00 17.92
C ALA A 254 -3.32 -19.32 16.61
N LEU A 255 -3.96 -19.09 15.46
CA LEU A 255 -3.35 -19.27 14.14
C LEU A 255 -2.35 -18.15 13.81
N GLY A 256 -2.62 -16.92 14.24
CA GLY A 256 -1.75 -15.76 14.02
C GLY A 256 -0.56 -15.68 14.98
N ALA A 257 -0.53 -16.51 16.05
CA ALA A 257 0.51 -16.46 17.07
C ALA A 257 1.95 -16.54 16.52
N PRO A 258 2.27 -17.37 15.51
CA PRO A 258 3.62 -17.39 14.92
C PRO A 258 4.04 -16.05 14.36
N GLU A 259 3.14 -15.33 13.69
CA GLU A 259 3.43 -14.00 13.13
C GLU A 259 3.63 -12.95 14.24
N VAL A 260 2.83 -13.01 15.30
CA VAL A 260 3.03 -12.14 16.48
C VAL A 260 4.41 -12.38 17.10
N VAL A 261 4.83 -13.65 17.22
CA VAL A 261 6.17 -14.01 17.70
C VAL A 261 7.25 -13.48 16.75
N HIS A 262 7.02 -13.57 15.43
CA HIS A 262 7.92 -13.01 14.42
C HIS A 262 8.09 -11.50 14.61
N LEU A 263 7.01 -10.75 14.78
CA LEU A 263 7.06 -9.30 15.03
C LEU A 263 7.83 -8.93 16.32
N PHE A 264 7.68 -9.72 17.38
CA PHE A 264 8.47 -9.51 18.60
C PHE A 264 9.96 -9.79 18.38
N ARG A 265 10.31 -10.84 17.65
CA ARG A 265 11.71 -11.14 17.27
C ARG A 265 12.29 -10.02 16.42
N LEU A 266 11.53 -9.55 15.43
CA LEU A 266 11.90 -8.44 14.58
C LEU A 266 12.24 -7.19 15.39
N ARG A 267 11.37 -6.83 16.35
CA ARG A 267 11.61 -5.71 17.28
C ARG A 267 12.87 -5.90 18.14
N ALA A 268 13.16 -7.15 18.54
CA ALA A 268 14.33 -7.44 19.39
C ALA A 268 15.66 -7.35 18.63
N VAL A 269 15.65 -7.52 17.31
CA VAL A 269 16.85 -7.50 16.46
C VAL A 269 17.04 -6.14 15.76
N ALA A 270 15.95 -5.39 15.54
CA ALA A 270 16.03 -4.07 14.93
C ALA A 270 16.83 -3.10 15.82
N SER A 271 17.67 -2.27 15.18
CA SER A 271 18.42 -1.25 15.92
C SER A 271 17.49 -0.21 16.57
N THR A 272 17.93 0.37 17.68
CA THR A 272 17.15 1.43 18.35
C THR A 272 16.92 2.61 17.40
N GLU A 273 17.92 2.96 16.59
CA GLU A 273 17.83 4.03 15.61
C GLU A 273 16.81 3.70 14.50
N ALA A 274 16.84 2.48 13.97
CA ALA A 274 15.84 2.04 12.97
C ALA A 274 14.42 2.07 13.54
N LEU A 275 14.24 1.58 14.77
CA LEU A 275 12.96 1.68 15.48
C LEU A 275 12.56 3.13 15.73
N THR A 276 13.50 4.01 16.06
CA THR A 276 13.24 5.44 16.26
C THR A 276 12.88 6.12 14.94
N ARG A 277 13.55 5.82 13.83
CA ARG A 277 13.14 6.30 12.50
C ARG A 277 11.75 5.82 12.15
N PHE A 278 11.51 4.52 12.30
CA PHE A 278 10.18 3.93 12.06
C PHE A 278 9.13 4.49 13.03
N ALA A 279 9.51 4.80 14.27
CA ALA A 279 8.69 5.37 15.32
C ALA A 279 8.78 6.91 15.42
N ALA A 280 9.75 7.57 14.78
CA ALA A 280 9.79 9.04 14.71
C ALA A 280 8.61 9.60 13.90
N PHE A 281 7.96 8.74 13.17
CA PHE A 281 6.56 8.90 12.80
C PHE A 281 5.65 9.09 14.03
N SER A 282 6.14 8.90 15.24
CA SER A 282 5.38 8.88 16.49
C SER A 282 5.52 10.13 17.37
N ALA A 283 6.55 10.94 17.19
CA ALA A 283 6.83 12.03 18.11
C ALA A 283 5.94 13.28 17.92
N ALA A 284 5.17 13.35 16.86
CA ALA A 284 4.23 14.46 16.59
C ALA A 284 2.88 14.31 17.31
N GLY A 285 2.83 13.60 18.44
CA GLY A 285 1.58 13.28 19.16
C GLY A 285 0.72 14.48 19.57
N SER A 286 1.29 15.65 19.75
CA SER A 286 0.52 16.86 20.08
C SER A 286 -0.15 17.52 18.86
N GLU A 287 0.36 17.29 17.67
CA GLU A 287 -0.20 17.82 16.42
C GLU A 287 -1.30 16.94 15.82
N TYR A 288 -1.55 15.76 16.43
CA TYR A 288 -2.44 14.72 15.90
C TYR A 288 -3.91 14.87 16.25
N LEU A 289 -4.27 15.63 17.28
CA LEU A 289 -5.66 15.95 17.62
C LEU A 289 -6.42 16.60 16.44
N PRO A 290 -5.77 17.43 15.59
CA PRO A 290 -6.39 18.00 14.39
C PRO A 290 -6.81 16.98 13.35
N GLY A 291 -6.20 15.81 13.37
CA GLY A 291 -6.45 14.75 12.39
C GLY A 291 -7.67 13.86 12.64
N LEU A 292 -8.35 14.01 13.77
CA LEU A 292 -9.55 13.21 14.07
C LEU A 292 -10.65 13.51 13.04
N PRO A 293 -11.17 12.48 12.33
CA PRO A 293 -12.22 12.67 11.33
C PRO A 293 -13.57 12.87 12.01
N TRP A 294 -13.82 14.05 12.57
CA TRP A 294 -15.00 14.38 13.37
C TRP A 294 -16.32 14.02 12.67
N LEU A 295 -16.43 14.30 11.36
CA LEU A 295 -17.61 13.88 10.60
C LEU A 295 -17.81 12.37 10.59
N SER A 296 -16.71 11.62 10.48
CA SER A 296 -16.78 10.16 10.53
C SER A 296 -17.19 9.67 11.91
N ILE A 297 -16.71 10.31 12.96
CA ILE A 297 -17.11 9.99 14.36
C ILE A 297 -18.61 10.24 14.55
N ILE A 298 -19.09 11.42 14.12
CA ILE A 298 -20.52 11.77 14.19
C ILE A 298 -21.34 10.81 13.34
N ALA A 299 -20.94 10.55 12.10
CA ALA A 299 -21.67 9.65 11.20
C ALA A 299 -21.75 8.22 11.75
N ILE A 300 -20.64 7.69 12.27
CA ILE A 300 -20.61 6.36 12.90
C ILE A 300 -21.47 6.35 14.17
N GLY A 301 -21.43 7.40 14.97
CA GLY A 301 -22.30 7.56 16.13
C GLY A 301 -23.78 7.52 15.76
N LEU A 302 -24.18 8.31 14.76
CA LEU A 302 -25.57 8.33 14.27
C LEU A 302 -26.02 6.99 13.68
N MET A 303 -25.16 6.34 12.90
CA MET A 303 -25.45 4.99 12.38
C MET A 303 -25.55 3.96 13.50
N GLY A 304 -24.73 4.04 14.53
CA GLY A 304 -24.85 3.21 15.73
C GLY A 304 -26.19 3.41 16.44
N LEU A 305 -26.57 4.64 16.72
CA LEU A 305 -27.87 4.97 17.32
C LEU A 305 -29.02 4.41 16.48
N TRP A 306 -28.96 4.53 15.16
CA TRP A 306 -29.96 3.95 14.26
C TRP A 306 -30.00 2.41 14.36
N ILE A 307 -28.85 1.73 14.31
CA ILE A 307 -28.76 0.27 14.43
C ILE A 307 -29.41 -0.22 15.72
N TRP A 308 -29.15 0.45 16.84
CA TRP A 308 -29.72 0.06 18.13
C TRP A 308 -31.19 0.42 18.25
N SER A 309 -31.62 1.58 17.76
CA SER A 309 -33.03 1.99 17.79
C SER A 309 -33.93 1.11 16.91
N THR A 310 -33.40 0.56 15.82
CA THR A 310 -34.13 -0.33 14.90
C THR A 310 -33.88 -1.81 15.16
N ALA A 311 -33.08 -2.14 16.18
CA ALA A 311 -32.68 -3.51 16.50
C ALA A 311 -32.03 -4.30 15.32
N THR A 312 -31.39 -3.60 14.38
CA THR A 312 -30.69 -4.20 13.23
C THR A 312 -29.30 -4.71 13.61
N PHE A 313 -29.22 -5.52 14.66
CA PHE A 313 -27.97 -6.03 15.22
C PHE A 313 -27.13 -6.86 14.25
N GLU A 314 -27.66 -7.24 13.11
CA GLU A 314 -26.88 -7.90 12.03
C GLU A 314 -25.76 -7.01 11.47
N LEU A 315 -25.88 -5.69 11.62
CA LEU A 315 -24.86 -4.72 11.23
C LEU A 315 -23.81 -4.44 12.31
N THR A 316 -23.93 -5.03 13.51
CA THR A 316 -23.03 -4.74 14.64
C THR A 316 -21.57 -4.95 14.30
N TYR A 317 -21.22 -6.04 13.63
CA TYR A 317 -19.82 -6.29 13.26
C TYR A 317 -19.30 -5.28 12.22
N LEU A 318 -20.09 -4.94 11.21
CA LEU A 318 -19.73 -3.94 10.19
C LEU A 318 -19.57 -2.56 10.83
N TRP A 319 -20.45 -2.19 11.74
CA TRP A 319 -20.33 -0.98 12.53
C TRP A 319 -19.08 -1.01 13.43
N SER A 320 -18.80 -2.12 14.07
CA SER A 320 -17.61 -2.32 14.92
C SER A 320 -16.32 -2.17 14.13
N LEU A 321 -16.26 -2.64 12.87
CA LEU A 321 -15.12 -2.41 11.98
C LEU A 321 -14.94 -0.91 11.69
N ALA A 322 -16.03 -0.20 11.39
CA ALA A 322 -15.99 1.23 11.15
C ALA A 322 -15.53 2.02 12.39
N ALA A 323 -15.98 1.62 13.57
CA ALA A 323 -15.59 2.22 14.85
C ALA A 323 -14.16 1.84 15.25
N ALA A 324 -13.72 0.61 15.00
CA ALA A 324 -12.38 0.12 15.31
C ALA A 324 -11.28 0.96 14.67
N GLY A 325 -11.49 1.42 13.43
CA GLY A 325 -10.53 2.28 12.77
C GLY A 325 -10.41 3.67 13.44
N ILE A 326 -11.48 4.18 14.07
CA ILE A 326 -11.38 5.41 14.89
C ILE A 326 -10.56 5.13 16.14
N VAL A 327 -10.86 4.04 16.85
CA VAL A 327 -10.15 3.64 18.08
C VAL A 327 -8.66 3.49 17.80
N LEU A 328 -8.30 2.80 16.73
CA LEU A 328 -6.91 2.60 16.32
C LEU A 328 -6.26 3.89 15.82
N GLY A 329 -7.00 4.73 15.08
CA GLY A 329 -6.53 6.05 14.69
C GLY A 329 -6.22 6.97 15.88
N CYS A 330 -6.90 6.76 17.02
CA CYS A 330 -6.65 7.45 18.29
C CYS A 330 -5.58 6.76 19.15
N SER A 331 -5.08 5.60 18.75
CA SER A 331 -4.11 4.83 19.55
C SER A 331 -2.85 5.61 19.95
N PRO A 332 -2.31 6.54 19.12
CA PRO A 332 -1.19 7.37 19.53
C PRO A 332 -1.44 8.18 20.80
N LEU A 333 -2.69 8.61 21.02
CA LEU A 333 -3.08 9.35 22.24
C LEU A 333 -2.99 8.50 23.51
N LEU A 334 -3.16 7.18 23.37
CA LEU A 334 -3.13 6.22 24.49
C LEU A 334 -1.75 5.60 24.67
N THR A 335 -1.04 5.34 23.60
CA THR A 335 0.23 4.58 23.62
C THR A 335 1.47 5.48 23.59
N GLY A 336 1.32 6.75 23.21
CA GLY A 336 2.44 7.66 22.94
C GLY A 336 3.27 7.25 21.71
N ALA A 337 2.84 6.20 20.99
CA ALA A 337 3.53 5.67 19.81
C ALA A 337 2.65 5.81 18.57
N PHE A 338 3.24 6.32 17.49
CA PHE A 338 2.56 6.52 16.22
C PHE A 338 2.94 5.43 15.21
N LEU A 339 2.05 4.49 15.03
CA LEU A 339 2.19 3.43 14.03
C LEU A 339 1.38 3.78 12.79
N HIS A 340 1.81 4.76 12.00
CA HIS A 340 1.16 5.11 10.72
C HIS A 340 -0.37 5.01 10.74
N ALA A 341 -1.03 5.72 11.66
CA ALA A 341 -2.48 5.60 11.91
C ALA A 341 -3.35 5.81 10.66
N TYR A 342 -2.82 6.46 9.63
CA TYR A 342 -3.51 6.63 8.35
C TYR A 342 -3.79 5.30 7.62
N HIS A 343 -3.01 4.23 7.82
CA HIS A 343 -3.30 2.92 7.23
C HIS A 343 -4.63 2.34 7.74
N TRP A 344 -4.92 2.46 9.04
CA TRP A 344 -6.26 2.10 9.55
C TRP A 344 -7.36 2.97 8.98
N THR A 345 -7.08 4.27 8.76
CA THR A 345 -8.04 5.17 8.12
C THR A 345 -8.35 4.73 6.70
N TRP A 346 -7.35 4.31 5.93
CA TRP A 346 -7.55 3.81 4.56
C TRP A 346 -8.36 2.53 4.50
N LEU A 347 -8.06 1.55 5.36
CA LEU A 347 -8.85 0.31 5.44
C LEU A 347 -10.28 0.57 5.89
N MET A 348 -10.46 1.54 6.76
CA MET A 348 -11.76 1.89 7.32
C MET A 348 -12.65 2.69 6.36
N LEU A 349 -12.08 3.47 5.45
CA LEU A 349 -12.85 4.33 4.53
C LEU A 349 -13.84 3.52 3.67
N PRO A 350 -13.44 2.42 3.01
CA PRO A 350 -14.40 1.54 2.31
C PRO A 350 -15.47 0.98 3.24
N VAL A 351 -15.10 0.56 4.44
CA VAL A 351 -16.03 -0.02 5.42
C VAL A 351 -17.09 0.98 5.86
N ARG A 352 -16.72 2.23 6.12
CA ARG A 352 -17.66 3.31 6.46
C ARG A 352 -18.63 3.58 5.34
N MET A 353 -18.13 3.64 4.10
CA MET A 353 -18.96 3.89 2.93
C MET A 353 -19.96 2.75 2.72
N ILE A 354 -19.51 1.51 2.84
CA ILE A 354 -20.36 0.32 2.75
C ILE A 354 -21.45 0.37 3.82
N LEU A 355 -21.10 0.64 5.08
CA LEU A 355 -22.06 0.76 6.17
C LEU A 355 -23.10 1.86 5.88
N ALA A 356 -22.65 3.04 5.48
CA ALA A 356 -23.53 4.16 5.16
C ALA A 356 -24.50 3.81 4.02
N LEU A 357 -24.00 3.22 2.94
CA LEU A 357 -24.82 2.82 1.80
C LEU A 357 -25.85 1.74 2.16
N ILE A 358 -25.47 0.77 3.01
CA ILE A 358 -26.41 -0.25 3.50
C ILE A 358 -27.51 0.41 4.33
N VAL A 359 -27.14 1.27 5.30
CA VAL A 359 -28.11 1.98 6.15
C VAL A 359 -29.05 2.84 5.31
N ILE A 360 -28.53 3.64 4.37
CA ILE A 360 -29.34 4.45 3.46
C ILE A 360 -30.28 3.57 2.63
N ALA A 361 -29.79 2.46 2.07
CA ALA A 361 -30.61 1.56 1.27
C ALA A 361 -31.71 0.88 2.10
N MET A 362 -31.45 0.55 3.36
CA MET A 362 -32.44 -0.02 4.27
C MET A 362 -33.52 1.01 4.61
N ILE A 363 -33.15 2.25 4.93
CA ILE A 363 -34.10 3.36 5.18
C ILE A 363 -34.93 3.67 3.93
N ALA A 364 -34.28 3.74 2.78
CA ALA A 364 -34.96 4.02 1.52
C ALA A 364 -35.97 2.92 1.14
N ARG A 365 -35.63 1.66 1.43
CA ARG A 365 -36.54 0.51 1.18
C ARG A 365 -37.86 0.64 1.93
N GLU A 366 -37.86 1.19 3.11
CA GLU A 366 -39.06 1.37 3.95
C GLU A 366 -39.90 2.54 3.49
N ARG A 367 -39.31 3.58 2.89
CA ARG A 367 -39.96 4.86 2.61
C ARG A 367 -40.24 5.13 1.13
N VAL A 368 -39.49 4.50 0.22
CA VAL A 368 -39.57 4.82 -1.22
C VAL A 368 -40.23 3.68 -2.00
N ARG A 369 -41.40 3.96 -2.60
CA ARG A 369 -41.97 3.11 -3.67
C ARG A 369 -41.06 3.28 -4.89
N TRP A 370 -40.30 2.25 -5.25
CA TRP A 370 -39.38 2.26 -6.37
C TRP A 370 -40.13 2.52 -7.70
N VAL A 371 -39.83 3.64 -8.32
CA VAL A 371 -40.42 4.04 -9.60
C VAL A 371 -39.71 3.26 -10.73
N PRO A 372 -40.41 2.70 -11.75
CA PRO A 372 -39.83 1.96 -12.86
C PRO A 372 -38.73 2.71 -13.63
N ALA A 373 -38.77 4.03 -13.65
CA ALA A 373 -37.71 4.88 -14.24
C ALA A 373 -36.30 4.62 -13.65
N PHE A 374 -36.19 4.14 -12.42
CA PHE A 374 -34.91 3.78 -11.79
C PHE A 374 -34.21 2.59 -12.46
N ASN A 375 -34.95 1.73 -13.17
CA ASN A 375 -34.39 0.55 -13.84
C ASN A 375 -33.41 0.91 -14.96
N TRP A 376 -33.54 2.07 -15.59
CA TRP A 376 -32.64 2.56 -16.65
C TRP A 376 -31.68 3.63 -16.16
N ALA A 377 -32.11 4.50 -15.27
CA ALA A 377 -31.29 5.58 -14.75
C ALA A 377 -30.07 5.07 -13.95
N LEU A 378 -30.27 4.05 -13.12
CA LEU A 378 -29.19 3.49 -12.29
C LEU A 378 -28.09 2.80 -13.13
N PRO A 379 -28.39 1.87 -14.08
CA PRO A 379 -27.35 1.29 -14.95
C PRO A 379 -26.61 2.34 -15.78
N SER A 380 -27.34 3.36 -16.30
CA SER A 380 -26.71 4.43 -17.07
C SER A 380 -25.75 5.27 -16.22
N LEU A 381 -26.15 5.62 -15.01
CA LEU A 381 -25.30 6.33 -14.06
C LEU A 381 -24.04 5.52 -13.72
N LEU A 382 -24.21 4.22 -13.46
CA LEU A 382 -23.10 3.32 -13.15
C LEU A 382 -22.13 3.16 -14.32
N ALA A 383 -22.64 3.10 -15.56
CA ALA A 383 -21.82 3.07 -16.76
C ALA A 383 -21.01 4.38 -16.91
N ILE A 384 -21.62 5.53 -16.68
CA ILE A 384 -20.94 6.83 -16.70
C ILE A 384 -19.84 6.86 -15.62
N TYR A 385 -20.13 6.40 -14.41
CA TYR A 385 -19.15 6.33 -13.33
C TYR A 385 -17.97 5.40 -13.68
N LEU A 386 -18.25 4.24 -14.26
CA LEU A 386 -17.21 3.29 -14.67
C LEU A 386 -16.31 3.87 -15.77
N ILE A 387 -16.92 4.45 -16.81
CA ILE A 387 -16.21 5.11 -17.92
C ILE A 387 -15.34 6.26 -17.37
N GLY A 388 -15.93 7.10 -16.51
CA GLY A 388 -15.19 8.17 -15.84
C GLY A 388 -14.01 7.64 -15.02
N GLY A 389 -14.17 6.53 -14.30
CA GLY A 389 -13.10 5.87 -13.54
C GLY A 389 -11.96 5.37 -14.44
N ILE A 390 -12.27 4.77 -15.56
CA ILE A 390 -11.29 4.34 -16.58
C ILE A 390 -10.56 5.55 -17.15
N TYR A 391 -11.30 6.59 -17.56
CA TYR A 391 -10.73 7.82 -18.13
C TYR A 391 -9.79 8.54 -17.16
N LEU A 392 -10.20 8.73 -15.89
CA LEU A 392 -9.34 9.34 -14.87
C LEU A 392 -8.08 8.53 -14.62
N THR A 393 -8.17 7.18 -14.66
CA THR A 393 -6.98 6.32 -14.57
C THR A 393 -5.98 6.66 -15.67
N ALA A 394 -6.47 6.73 -16.90
CA ALA A 394 -5.64 7.00 -18.05
C ALA A 394 -4.97 8.38 -17.95
N ILE A 395 -5.74 9.42 -17.59
CA ILE A 395 -5.20 10.78 -17.44
C ILE A 395 -4.16 10.84 -16.32
N THR A 396 -4.44 10.28 -15.15
CA THR A 396 -3.51 10.34 -14.02
C THR A 396 -2.18 9.70 -14.39
N LEU A 397 -2.19 8.50 -15.01
CA LEU A 397 -0.96 7.83 -15.42
C LEU A 397 -0.18 8.56 -16.52
N THR A 398 -0.88 9.25 -17.41
CA THR A 398 -0.23 9.81 -18.61
C THR A 398 0.06 11.30 -18.52
N ARG A 399 -0.58 12.02 -17.61
CA ARG A 399 -0.51 13.48 -17.50
C ARG A 399 -0.03 14.01 -16.16
N THR A 400 0.00 13.19 -15.09
CA THR A 400 0.71 13.62 -13.88
C THR A 400 2.21 13.50 -14.11
N GLU A 401 2.95 14.42 -13.54
CA GLU A 401 4.41 14.46 -13.65
C GLU A 401 5.03 13.14 -13.18
N ASP A 402 4.62 12.63 -12.03
CA ASP A 402 5.11 11.35 -11.49
C ASP A 402 4.76 10.15 -12.37
N GLY A 403 3.51 10.05 -12.84
CA GLY A 403 3.08 8.94 -13.70
C GLY A 403 3.81 8.91 -15.02
N ALA A 404 3.95 10.06 -15.66
CA ALA A 404 4.66 10.20 -16.93
C ALA A 404 6.17 9.89 -16.76
N ALA A 405 6.80 10.44 -15.71
CA ALA A 405 8.22 10.20 -15.43
C ALA A 405 8.51 8.72 -15.14
N LYS A 406 7.66 8.06 -14.36
CA LYS A 406 7.81 6.61 -14.12
C LYS A 406 7.64 5.78 -15.39
N ILE A 407 6.62 6.05 -16.19
CA ILE A 407 6.44 5.38 -17.49
C ILE A 407 7.70 5.54 -18.35
N GLU A 408 8.24 6.74 -18.41
CA GLU A 408 9.46 7.01 -19.17
C GLU A 408 10.67 6.25 -18.62
N ASN A 409 10.86 6.19 -17.31
CA ASN A 409 11.96 5.43 -16.69
C ASN A 409 11.88 3.93 -17.03
N TYR A 410 10.70 3.31 -16.96
CA TYR A 410 10.50 1.92 -17.35
C TYR A 410 10.79 1.71 -18.86
N ALA A 411 10.34 2.60 -19.72
CA ALA A 411 10.60 2.53 -21.17
C ALA A 411 12.10 2.66 -21.47
N ARG A 412 12.78 3.60 -20.83
CA ARG A 412 14.24 3.81 -20.95
C ARG A 412 15.01 2.58 -20.46
N TYR A 413 14.67 2.07 -19.27
CA TYR A 413 15.31 0.87 -18.71
C TYR A 413 15.15 -0.33 -19.64
N ARG A 414 13.92 -0.59 -20.14
CA ARG A 414 13.68 -1.64 -21.11
C ARG A 414 14.52 -1.49 -22.37
N SER A 415 14.56 -0.29 -22.95
CA SER A 415 15.30 -0.02 -24.19
C SER A 415 16.82 -0.12 -24.02
N GLN A 416 17.32 0.02 -22.82
CA GLN A 416 18.74 -0.11 -22.53
C GLN A 416 19.15 -1.50 -22.08
N ARG A 417 18.34 -2.20 -21.26
CA ARG A 417 18.75 -3.42 -20.55
C ARG A 417 17.99 -4.69 -20.96
N LEU A 418 16.72 -4.57 -21.27
CA LEU A 418 15.86 -5.72 -21.50
C LEU A 418 15.72 -6.10 -22.99
N VAL A 419 16.54 -5.53 -23.85
CA VAL A 419 16.59 -5.92 -25.27
C VAL A 419 17.44 -7.18 -25.48
N PRO A 420 17.10 -8.03 -26.45
CA PRO A 420 17.91 -9.20 -26.77
C PRO A 420 19.35 -8.83 -27.12
N GLY A 421 20.31 -9.60 -26.64
CA GLY A 421 21.74 -9.41 -26.93
C GLY A 421 22.49 -8.50 -25.96
N VAL A 422 21.82 -7.88 -25.01
CA VAL A 422 22.50 -7.16 -23.92
C VAL A 422 22.92 -8.15 -22.84
N SER A 423 24.20 -8.14 -22.46
CA SER A 423 24.71 -8.99 -21.38
C SER A 423 24.08 -8.60 -20.04
N PRO A 424 23.50 -9.54 -19.28
CA PRO A 424 22.99 -9.27 -17.95
C PRO A 424 24.12 -8.86 -16.99
N LEU A 425 23.78 -8.09 -15.96
CA LEU A 425 24.70 -7.81 -14.86
C LEU A 425 24.92 -9.08 -14.02
N ALA A 426 26.08 -9.19 -13.39
CA ALA A 426 26.33 -10.30 -12.48
C ALA A 426 25.29 -10.25 -11.33
N PRO A 427 24.56 -11.35 -11.08
CA PRO A 427 23.50 -11.34 -10.08
C PRO A 427 24.03 -11.04 -8.68
N ASP A 428 23.16 -10.55 -7.81
CA ASP A 428 23.43 -10.24 -6.40
C ASP A 428 24.57 -9.20 -6.17
N SER A 429 24.83 -8.38 -7.19
CA SER A 429 25.85 -7.32 -7.10
C SER A 429 25.23 -5.99 -6.65
N VAL A 430 26.05 -5.15 -6.00
CA VAL A 430 25.61 -3.82 -5.58
C VAL A 430 25.82 -2.81 -6.70
N ILE A 431 24.74 -2.09 -7.01
CA ILE A 431 24.72 -1.02 -7.99
C ILE A 431 24.46 0.33 -7.30
N ALA A 432 25.22 1.34 -7.71
CA ALA A 432 25.14 2.71 -7.22
C ALA A 432 24.87 3.69 -8.37
N GLY A 433 24.67 4.94 -8.03
CA GLY A 433 24.50 6.05 -8.98
C GLY A 433 23.05 6.47 -9.13
N ASP A 434 22.52 6.50 -10.34
CA ASP A 434 21.15 6.92 -10.60
C ASP A 434 20.14 5.98 -9.93
N ASP A 435 19.35 6.50 -8.99
CA ASP A 435 18.42 5.71 -8.18
C ASP A 435 17.36 5.04 -9.06
N ARG A 436 16.89 5.69 -10.12
CA ARG A 436 15.85 5.17 -11.02
C ARG A 436 16.34 3.94 -11.78
N PHE A 437 17.60 3.97 -12.24
CA PHE A 437 18.21 2.82 -12.87
C PHE A 437 18.46 1.71 -11.86
N SER A 438 19.02 2.05 -10.70
CA SER A 438 19.39 1.10 -9.65
C SER A 438 18.17 0.32 -9.14
N GLU A 439 17.05 0.99 -8.90
CA GLU A 439 15.78 0.36 -8.49
C GLU A 439 15.25 -0.62 -9.56
N LEU A 440 15.27 -0.23 -10.84
CA LEU A 440 14.79 -1.10 -11.92
C LEU A 440 15.74 -2.28 -12.17
N ALA A 441 17.06 -2.09 -11.98
CA ALA A 441 18.05 -3.17 -12.08
C ALA A 441 17.88 -4.19 -10.93
N THR A 442 17.50 -3.75 -9.74
CA THR A 442 17.16 -4.64 -8.63
C THR A 442 16.00 -5.58 -9.00
N ILE A 443 14.99 -5.06 -9.70
CA ILE A 443 13.81 -5.82 -10.14
C ILE A 443 14.14 -6.68 -11.37
N GLY A 444 14.80 -6.11 -12.35
CA GLY A 444 15.00 -6.74 -13.66
C GLY A 444 16.15 -7.74 -13.71
N GLU A 445 17.19 -7.57 -12.90
CA GLU A 445 18.45 -8.28 -13.02
C GLU A 445 19.03 -8.81 -11.68
N ASN A 446 18.21 -8.92 -10.65
CA ASN A 446 18.63 -9.39 -9.33
C ASN A 446 19.82 -8.61 -8.75
N GLN A 447 19.81 -7.29 -8.86
CA GLN A 447 20.81 -6.43 -8.26
C GLN A 447 20.39 -5.98 -6.87
N ARG A 448 21.32 -5.38 -6.12
CA ARG A 448 21.04 -4.67 -4.86
C ARG A 448 21.37 -3.20 -5.06
N ALA A 449 20.41 -2.31 -4.86
CA ALA A 449 20.68 -0.88 -4.89
C ALA A 449 21.51 -0.47 -3.67
N LEU A 450 22.54 0.34 -3.88
CA LEU A 450 23.33 0.91 -2.78
C LEU A 450 22.47 1.88 -1.95
N SER A 451 21.67 2.69 -2.65
CA SER A 451 20.66 3.58 -2.07
C SER A 451 19.35 3.36 -2.83
N GLY A 452 18.23 3.55 -2.20
CA GLY A 452 16.90 3.42 -2.81
C GLY A 452 15.87 4.08 -1.91
N VAL A 453 14.68 4.31 -2.46
CA VAL A 453 13.60 5.12 -1.87
C VAL A 453 13.21 4.70 -0.45
N PHE A 454 13.51 3.47 -0.02
CA PHE A 454 13.12 2.97 1.30
C PHE A 454 14.30 2.48 2.15
N LEU A 455 15.53 2.84 1.80
CA LEU A 455 16.70 2.50 2.62
C LEU A 455 16.57 3.03 4.05
N ASN A 456 16.00 4.22 4.20
CA ASN A 456 15.71 4.86 5.47
C ASN A 456 14.60 4.17 6.28
N ALA A 457 13.70 3.44 5.63
CA ALA A 457 12.63 2.65 6.28
C ALA A 457 13.07 1.22 6.61
N SER A 458 14.28 0.80 6.22
CA SER A 458 14.80 -0.53 6.52
C SER A 458 15.09 -0.67 8.01
N MET A 459 14.54 -1.72 8.62
CA MET A 459 14.81 -2.07 10.02
C MET A 459 16.20 -2.68 10.24
N SER A 460 16.84 -3.13 9.17
CA SER A 460 18.18 -3.74 9.18
C SER A 460 19.30 -2.72 8.97
N VAL A 461 18.96 -1.46 8.75
CA VAL A 461 19.91 -0.38 8.48
C VAL A 461 19.93 0.59 9.64
N ASP A 462 21.04 0.67 10.37
CA ASP A 462 21.26 1.71 11.37
C ASP A 462 21.53 3.07 10.73
N ASP A 463 21.54 4.13 11.54
CA ASP A 463 21.73 5.50 11.04
C ASP A 463 23.09 5.73 10.39
N SER A 464 24.14 5.07 10.88
CA SER A 464 25.49 5.17 10.34
C SER A 464 25.56 4.53 8.95
N MET A 465 24.98 3.34 8.81
CA MET A 465 24.89 2.64 7.52
C MET A 465 24.05 3.42 6.53
N TRP A 466 22.89 3.94 6.95
CA TRP A 466 22.04 4.77 6.09
C TRP A 466 22.80 5.98 5.56
N ARG A 467 23.40 6.79 6.46
CA ARG A 467 24.19 7.96 6.08
C ARG A 467 25.35 7.60 5.15
N SER A 468 26.06 6.53 5.46
CA SER A 468 27.20 6.09 4.66
C SER A 468 26.81 5.66 3.25
N ARG A 469 25.73 4.89 3.12
CA ARG A 469 25.22 4.43 1.81
C ARG A 469 24.68 5.59 0.99
N PHE A 470 23.90 6.46 1.59
CA PHE A 470 23.38 7.67 0.95
C PHE A 470 24.51 8.59 0.48
N SER A 471 25.49 8.88 1.35
CA SER A 471 26.64 9.72 1.01
C SER A 471 27.51 9.12 -0.09
N LEU A 472 27.74 7.81 -0.04
CA LEU A 472 28.49 7.11 -1.08
C LEU A 472 27.74 7.13 -2.41
N ASN A 473 26.42 6.90 -2.41
CA ASN A 473 25.63 6.95 -3.62
C ASN A 473 25.63 8.35 -4.26
N ALA A 474 25.49 9.39 -3.46
CA ALA A 474 25.58 10.77 -3.93
C ALA A 474 26.96 11.06 -4.55
N PHE A 475 28.06 10.66 -3.88
CA PHE A 475 29.40 10.80 -4.42
C PHE A 475 29.57 10.03 -5.75
N LEU A 476 29.13 8.76 -5.79
CA LEU A 476 29.20 7.92 -6.99
C LEU A 476 28.28 8.41 -8.11
N SER A 477 27.22 9.13 -7.79
CA SER A 477 26.38 9.84 -8.76
C SER A 477 27.01 11.14 -9.30
N GLY A 478 28.19 11.51 -8.80
CA GLY A 478 28.92 12.69 -9.24
C GLY A 478 28.56 13.99 -8.49
N THR A 479 27.88 13.90 -7.37
CA THR A 479 27.68 15.03 -6.46
C THR A 479 29.03 15.31 -5.78
N THR A 480 29.70 16.38 -6.21
CA THR A 480 31.01 16.81 -5.67
C THR A 480 30.92 18.10 -4.90
N ASP A 481 29.86 18.88 -5.09
CA ASP A 481 29.59 20.09 -4.35
C ASP A 481 28.90 19.80 -3.02
N ARG A 482 29.49 20.28 -1.94
CA ARG A 482 28.98 20.12 -0.57
C ARG A 482 27.58 20.72 -0.39
N LYS A 483 27.27 21.83 -1.08
CA LYS A 483 25.93 22.45 -1.02
C LYS A 483 24.88 21.65 -1.80
N GLU A 484 25.27 21.01 -2.90
CA GLU A 484 24.40 20.10 -3.65
C GLU A 484 24.07 18.88 -2.77
N PHE A 485 25.06 18.32 -2.10
CA PHE A 485 24.85 17.23 -1.15
C PHE A 485 23.96 17.64 0.02
N GLU A 486 24.15 18.82 0.61
CA GLU A 486 23.32 19.34 1.70
C GLU A 486 21.84 19.43 1.30
N ARG A 487 21.54 19.89 0.08
CA ARG A 487 20.16 19.89 -0.45
C ARG A 487 19.61 18.47 -0.62
N ALA A 488 20.41 17.55 -1.15
CA ALA A 488 20.02 16.16 -1.32
C ALA A 488 19.77 15.49 0.05
N ALA A 489 20.62 15.73 1.05
CA ALA A 489 20.44 15.21 2.39
C ALA A 489 19.22 15.82 3.10
N SER A 490 18.93 17.11 2.87
CA SER A 490 17.72 17.73 3.38
C SER A 490 16.47 17.08 2.80
N LEU A 491 16.45 16.84 1.49
CA LEU A 491 15.34 16.18 0.81
C LEU A 491 15.18 14.72 1.28
N GLU A 492 16.28 13.99 1.47
CA GLU A 492 16.28 12.63 2.01
C GLU A 492 15.69 12.58 3.42
N LEU A 493 16.05 13.53 4.26
CA LEU A 493 15.48 13.67 5.60
C LEU A 493 13.99 14.03 5.57
N GLU A 494 13.56 14.94 4.66
CA GLU A 494 12.15 15.31 4.48
C GLU A 494 11.31 14.13 4.00
N THR A 495 11.81 13.36 3.06
CA THR A 495 11.11 12.21 2.50
C THR A 495 11.18 10.99 3.42
N GLY A 496 12.30 10.80 4.09
CA GLY A 496 12.55 9.68 4.99
C GLY A 496 11.91 9.80 6.35
N LEU A 497 11.70 11.02 6.80
CA LEU A 497 11.05 11.33 8.08
C LEU A 497 9.67 11.97 7.78
N TRP A 498 8.75 11.25 7.27
CA TRP A 498 7.43 11.66 6.73
C TRP A 498 6.60 12.63 7.58
N ASN A 499 7.07 13.11 8.68
CA ASN A 499 6.56 14.20 9.52
C ASN A 499 7.70 14.76 10.35
N ALA A 500 8.91 14.84 9.76
CA ALA A 500 10.03 15.39 10.49
C ALA A 500 9.71 16.78 10.98
N PRO A 501 10.11 17.10 12.21
CA PRO A 501 10.24 18.48 12.61
C PRO A 501 11.15 19.18 11.59
N LYS A 502 10.94 20.47 11.40
CA LYS A 502 11.76 21.30 10.51
C LYS A 502 13.23 20.85 10.57
N ILE A 503 13.80 20.51 9.40
CA ILE A 503 15.19 20.05 9.33
C ILE A 503 16.11 21.09 9.95
N THR A 504 16.83 20.66 10.97
CA THR A 504 17.75 21.53 11.71
C THR A 504 19.20 21.22 11.30
N PRO A 505 20.13 22.16 11.48
CA PRO A 505 21.55 21.93 11.25
C PRO A 505 22.09 20.70 12.01
N GLU A 506 21.55 20.41 13.20
CA GLU A 506 21.97 19.28 14.04
C GLU A 506 21.59 17.94 13.40
N LEU A 507 20.46 17.87 12.70
CA LEU A 507 20.04 16.69 11.95
C LEU A 507 20.89 16.47 10.69
N LEU A 508 21.32 17.56 10.05
CA LEU A 508 22.16 17.52 8.84
C LEU A 508 23.63 17.25 9.12
N ALA A 509 24.15 17.72 10.25
CA ALA A 509 25.57 17.65 10.59
C ALA A 509 26.17 16.21 10.47
N PRO A 510 25.50 15.12 10.92
CA PRO A 510 26.00 13.77 10.74
C PRO A 510 26.09 13.34 9.28
N PHE A 511 25.15 13.75 8.42
CA PHE A 511 25.22 13.48 6.98
C PHE A 511 26.40 14.19 6.34
N MET A 512 26.58 15.47 6.65
CA MET A 512 27.67 16.30 6.13
C MET A 512 29.04 15.73 6.54
N SER A 513 29.18 15.32 7.81
CA SER A 513 30.42 14.69 8.32
C SER A 513 30.71 13.37 7.63
N THR A 514 29.68 12.53 7.44
CA THR A 514 29.84 11.24 6.72
C THR A 514 30.20 11.46 5.25
N TYR A 515 29.59 12.45 4.59
CA TYR A 515 29.92 12.78 3.20
C TYR A 515 31.37 13.27 3.07
N ASP A 516 31.85 14.16 3.95
CA ASP A 516 33.24 14.61 3.96
C ASP A 516 34.23 13.43 4.13
N GLU A 517 33.89 12.41 4.93
CA GLU A 517 34.68 11.18 5.07
C GLU A 517 34.63 10.33 3.79
N VAL A 518 33.46 10.15 3.17
CA VAL A 518 33.32 9.42 1.91
C VAL A 518 34.14 10.09 0.79
N VAL A 519 34.08 11.42 0.65
CA VAL A 519 34.87 12.15 -0.35
C VAL A 519 36.36 11.98 -0.13
N ARG A 520 36.80 11.95 1.14
CA ARG A 520 38.23 11.78 1.50
C ARG A 520 38.72 10.35 1.29
N TYR A 521 37.88 9.33 1.55
CA TYR A 521 38.25 7.92 1.53
C TYR A 521 37.26 7.04 0.75
N PRO A 522 36.92 7.34 -0.52
CA PRO A 522 35.86 6.66 -1.26
C PRO A 522 36.11 5.17 -1.42
N SER A 523 37.36 4.76 -1.62
CA SER A 523 37.74 3.34 -1.77
C SER A 523 37.41 2.48 -0.53
N LYS A 524 37.44 3.08 0.68
CA LYS A 524 37.06 2.41 1.93
C LYS A 524 35.57 2.01 1.86
N PHE A 525 34.71 2.94 1.48
CA PHE A 525 33.26 2.73 1.43
C PHE A 525 32.84 1.85 0.24
N ILE A 526 33.45 2.04 -0.94
CA ILE A 526 33.21 1.20 -2.12
C ILE A 526 33.50 -0.28 -1.80
N LYS A 527 34.60 -0.56 -1.08
CA LYS A 527 34.93 -1.91 -0.64
C LYS A 527 33.98 -2.42 0.44
N ALA A 528 33.68 -1.60 1.44
CA ALA A 528 32.80 -1.97 2.57
C ALA A 528 31.39 -2.37 2.09
N PHE A 529 30.85 -1.66 1.11
CA PHE A 529 29.54 -1.96 0.52
C PHE A 529 29.60 -2.83 -0.73
N ALA A 530 30.78 -3.34 -1.11
CA ALA A 530 31.00 -4.21 -2.27
C ALA A 530 30.37 -3.66 -3.56
N VAL A 531 30.44 -2.33 -3.78
CA VAL A 531 29.87 -1.70 -4.98
C VAL A 531 30.62 -2.22 -6.21
N ARG A 532 29.86 -2.86 -7.11
CA ARG A 532 30.40 -3.42 -8.35
C ARG A 532 30.04 -2.56 -9.56
N TYR A 533 28.84 -1.99 -9.61
CA TYR A 533 28.37 -1.21 -10.74
C TYR A 533 28.02 0.21 -10.33
N VAL A 534 28.23 1.14 -11.27
CA VAL A 534 27.76 2.53 -11.17
C VAL A 534 27.01 2.89 -12.45
N ALA A 535 25.78 3.35 -12.31
CA ALA A 535 24.95 3.87 -13.40
C ALA A 535 24.86 5.38 -13.32
N LEU A 536 25.18 6.06 -14.41
CA LEU A 536 25.10 7.52 -14.52
C LEU A 536 24.20 7.90 -15.70
N PRO A 537 23.39 8.96 -15.61
CA PRO A 537 22.71 9.52 -16.77
C PRO A 537 23.70 9.85 -17.88
N ILE A 538 23.30 9.65 -19.16
CA ILE A 538 24.19 9.83 -20.32
C ILE A 538 24.67 11.27 -20.48
N ASP A 539 23.88 12.23 -20.07
CA ASP A 539 24.15 13.66 -20.10
C ASP A 539 25.06 14.13 -18.95
N ARG A 540 25.29 13.28 -17.96
CA ARG A 540 26.19 13.58 -16.84
C ARG A 540 27.61 13.16 -17.19
N PRO A 541 28.60 14.08 -17.16
CA PRO A 541 30.00 13.71 -17.40
C PRO A 541 30.48 12.73 -16.31
N PRO A 542 31.24 11.67 -16.69
CA PRO A 542 31.72 10.71 -15.71
C PRO A 542 32.68 11.38 -14.72
N PRO A 543 32.47 11.21 -13.40
CA PRO A 543 33.37 11.72 -12.39
C PRO A 543 34.80 11.17 -12.54
N LEU A 544 35.80 11.95 -12.09
CA LEU A 544 37.21 11.61 -12.26
C LEU A 544 37.58 10.24 -11.66
N TYR A 545 36.95 9.83 -10.55
CA TYR A 545 37.23 8.55 -9.91
C TYR A 545 36.87 7.34 -10.78
N LEU A 546 35.92 7.46 -11.72
CA LEU A 546 35.57 6.39 -12.68
C LEU A 546 36.64 6.18 -13.75
N ARG A 547 37.54 7.14 -13.96
CA ARG A 547 38.61 7.02 -14.97
C ARG A 547 39.71 6.05 -14.56
N SER A 548 39.84 5.78 -13.26
CA SER A 548 40.81 4.82 -12.72
C SER A 548 40.08 3.73 -11.93
N GLY A 549 40.29 2.47 -12.29
CA GLY A 549 39.72 1.33 -11.60
C GLY A 549 38.31 0.93 -12.01
N TRP A 550 37.73 1.58 -13.05
CA TRP A 550 36.40 1.25 -13.60
C TRP A 550 36.47 1.08 -15.13
N THR A 551 35.61 0.22 -15.66
CA THR A 551 35.46 0.00 -17.09
C THR A 551 34.06 0.38 -17.52
N LEU A 552 33.92 1.19 -18.55
CA LEU A 552 32.63 1.47 -19.17
C LEU A 552 32.17 0.18 -19.87
N LEU A 553 31.14 -0.47 -19.33
CA LEU A 553 30.55 -1.67 -19.91
C LEU A 553 29.72 -1.36 -21.15
N GLN A 554 28.88 -0.33 -21.05
CA GLN A 554 27.95 0.01 -22.09
C GLN A 554 27.59 1.49 -22.02
N PRO A 555 27.89 2.29 -23.06
CA PRO A 555 27.23 3.55 -23.29
C PRO A 555 25.85 3.23 -23.87
N GLY A 556 24.80 3.36 -23.08
CA GLY A 556 23.43 3.22 -23.56
C GLY A 556 22.86 4.56 -23.97
N PRO A 557 21.65 4.60 -24.54
CA PRO A 557 21.02 5.86 -24.93
C PRO A 557 20.62 6.76 -23.75
N TYR A 558 20.54 6.22 -22.54
CA TYR A 558 20.03 6.93 -21.35
C TYR A 558 20.99 6.92 -20.18
N TRP A 559 21.77 5.83 -20.00
CA TRP A 559 22.71 5.69 -18.91
C TRP A 559 24.05 5.16 -19.40
N GLN A 560 25.12 5.61 -18.73
CA GLN A 560 26.47 5.04 -18.79
C GLN A 560 26.58 4.04 -17.65
N LEU A 561 26.93 2.80 -17.96
CA LEU A 561 27.11 1.76 -16.97
C LEU A 561 28.58 1.41 -16.83
N TRP A 562 29.07 1.54 -15.61
CA TRP A 562 30.48 1.31 -15.28
C TRP A 562 30.62 0.10 -14.35
N GLU A 563 31.59 -0.75 -14.61
CA GLU A 563 31.94 -1.88 -13.75
C GLU A 563 33.31 -1.64 -13.13
N ARG A 564 33.41 -1.94 -11.82
CA ARG A 564 34.69 -1.89 -11.11
C ARG A 564 35.61 -2.98 -11.63
N LYS A 565 36.86 -2.64 -11.91
CA LYS A 565 37.94 -3.58 -12.15
C LYS A 565 38.33 -4.19 -10.80
N ASP A 566 38.30 -5.50 -10.69
CA ASP A 566 38.72 -6.21 -9.50
C ASP A 566 40.22 -6.00 -9.20
#